data_3c24e4febb0f1764560ffdf4d5ea9d84
#
_entry.id   3c24e4febb0f1764560ffdf4d5ea9d84
#
_cell.length_a   1.000
_cell.length_b   1.000
_cell.length_c   1.000
_cell.angle_alpha   90.00
_cell.angle_beta   90.00
_cell.angle_gamma   90.00
#
_symmetry.space_group_name_H-M   'P 1'
#
loop_
_entity.id
_entity.type
_entity.pdbx_description
1 polymer ?
#
loop_
_entity_poly.entity_id
_entity_poly.type
_entity_poly.pdbx_seq_one_letter_code
_entity_poly.pdbx_strand_id
1 'polypeptide(L)'
;MLRWKKFDRSIIAGGMVLNQDFKEFVQSLNDNGVRYLVVGGYAVALHGYPRYTKDIDIWVEMTSANGSKILKALTQFGFGSLGVKESDFTVPNQMLQLGHPPGRIDILTTLPGVEFSECYAARTTVKVDGVPVNFIDLENLRKNKKATGRHQDLADLENLE
;
A
#
# COMPACT_ATOMS: atom_id res chain seq x y z
N MET A 1 19.91 9.58 -6.26
CA MET A 1 18.60 10.22 -6.50
C MET A 1 17.69 9.31 -7.27
N LEU A 2 16.52 9.08 -6.75
CA LEU A 2 15.57 8.16 -7.36
C LEU A 2 14.79 8.86 -8.45
N ARG A 3 14.77 8.24 -9.63
CA ARG A 3 14.00 8.74 -10.76
C ARG A 3 12.75 7.91 -10.93
N TRP A 4 11.62 8.54 -10.83
CA TRP A 4 10.36 7.94 -11.21
C TRP A 4 10.21 7.96 -12.71
N LYS A 5 9.72 6.87 -13.28
CA LYS A 5 9.32 6.84 -14.68
C LYS A 5 8.12 7.75 -14.88
N LYS A 6 7.92 8.18 -16.11
CA LYS A 6 6.74 8.97 -16.46
C LYS A 6 5.48 8.20 -16.08
N PHE A 7 4.54 8.92 -15.52
CA PHE A 7 3.29 8.38 -15.03
C PHE A 7 2.50 7.73 -16.17
N ASP A 8 2.34 6.43 -16.13
CA ASP A 8 1.49 5.69 -17.03
C ASP A 8 0.27 5.19 -16.26
N ARG A 9 -0.89 5.60 -16.72
CA ARG A 9 -2.15 5.24 -16.06
C ARG A 9 -2.85 4.14 -16.82
N SER A 10 -2.94 2.99 -16.21
CA SER A 10 -3.75 1.89 -16.72
C SER A 10 -5.07 1.87 -15.97
N ILE A 11 -6.16 1.84 -16.72
CA ILE A 11 -7.49 1.63 -16.14
C ILE A 11 -7.71 0.14 -16.04
N ILE A 12 -8.08 -0.33 -14.85
CA ILE A 12 -8.33 -1.73 -14.59
C ILE A 12 -9.79 -1.97 -14.20
N ALA A 13 -10.16 -3.24 -14.12
CA ALA A 13 -11.50 -3.67 -13.71
C ALA A 13 -11.94 -2.94 -12.44
N GLY A 14 -13.16 -2.42 -12.42
CA GLY A 14 -13.69 -1.64 -11.32
C GLY A 14 -13.35 -0.15 -11.35
N GLY A 15 -12.74 0.34 -12.44
CA GLY A 15 -12.41 1.76 -12.59
C GLY A 15 -11.21 2.23 -11.79
N MET A 16 -10.42 1.32 -11.22
CA MET A 16 -9.20 1.67 -10.51
C MET A 16 -8.08 2.02 -11.50
N VAL A 17 -7.31 3.07 -11.18
CA VAL A 17 -6.14 3.48 -11.96
C VAL A 17 -4.89 3.26 -11.11
N LEU A 18 -3.93 2.51 -11.65
CA LEU A 18 -2.66 2.25 -10.99
C LEU A 18 -1.54 2.55 -11.98
N ASN A 19 -0.57 3.39 -11.61
CA ASN A 19 0.53 3.71 -12.50
C ASN A 19 1.56 2.58 -12.57
N GLN A 20 2.41 2.66 -13.60
CA GLN A 20 3.40 1.62 -13.89
C GLN A 20 4.40 1.43 -12.74
N ASP A 21 4.83 2.51 -12.11
CA ASP A 21 5.78 2.42 -10.99
C ASP A 21 5.19 1.70 -9.78
N PHE A 22 3.93 1.96 -9.48
CA PHE A 22 3.25 1.26 -8.38
C PHE A 22 3.11 -0.23 -8.68
N LYS A 23 2.77 -0.59 -9.92
CA LYS A 23 2.70 -2.01 -10.33
C LYS A 23 4.06 -2.69 -10.22
N GLU A 24 5.11 -2.06 -10.70
CA GLU A 24 6.46 -2.60 -10.61
C GLU A 24 6.92 -2.77 -9.16
N PHE A 25 6.59 -1.81 -8.31
CA PHE A 25 6.91 -1.90 -6.90
C PHE A 25 6.16 -3.05 -6.22
N VAL A 26 4.86 -3.17 -6.47
CA VAL A 26 4.06 -4.27 -5.93
C VAL A 26 4.58 -5.61 -6.44
N GLN A 27 4.97 -5.70 -7.72
CA GLN A 27 5.58 -6.91 -8.26
C GLN A 27 6.86 -7.27 -7.49
N SER A 28 7.68 -6.28 -7.18
CA SER A 28 8.91 -6.47 -6.39
C SER A 28 8.58 -7.00 -4.98
N LEU A 29 7.53 -6.49 -4.35
CA LEU A 29 7.06 -7.01 -3.06
C LEU A 29 6.63 -8.47 -3.18
N ASN A 30 5.86 -8.80 -4.21
CA ASN A 30 5.38 -10.16 -4.46
C ASN A 30 6.55 -11.12 -4.73
N ASP A 31 7.51 -10.71 -5.54
CA ASP A 31 8.67 -11.52 -5.92
C ASP A 31 9.54 -11.88 -4.71
N ASN A 32 9.52 -11.05 -3.68
CA ASN A 32 10.29 -11.27 -2.46
C ASN A 32 9.45 -11.85 -1.31
N GLY A 33 8.20 -12.20 -1.57
CA GLY A 33 7.34 -12.80 -0.56
C GLY A 33 6.97 -11.88 0.60
N VAL A 34 6.97 -10.58 0.37
CA VAL A 34 6.61 -9.58 1.39
C VAL A 34 5.13 -9.72 1.74
N ARG A 35 4.83 -9.69 3.04
CA ARG A 35 3.46 -9.58 3.51
C ARG A 35 3.09 -8.12 3.61
N TYR A 36 2.13 -7.72 2.79
CA TYR A 36 1.69 -6.34 2.69
C TYR A 36 0.21 -6.26 2.35
N LEU A 37 -0.37 -5.10 2.61
CA LEU A 37 -1.73 -4.75 2.19
C LEU A 37 -1.72 -3.32 1.64
N VAL A 38 -2.32 -3.12 0.49
CA VAL A 38 -2.60 -1.78 0.00
C VAL A 38 -3.79 -1.23 0.80
N VAL A 39 -3.61 -0.07 1.36
CA VAL A 39 -4.60 0.61 2.21
C VAL A 39 -4.86 2.02 1.66
N GLY A 40 -5.55 2.86 2.39
CA GLY A 40 -5.74 4.27 2.01
C GLY A 40 -6.59 4.45 0.76
N GLY A 41 -6.29 5.49 -0.01
CA GLY A 41 -7.11 5.91 -1.14
C GLY A 41 -7.30 4.86 -2.24
N TYR A 42 -6.27 4.06 -2.52
CA TYR A 42 -6.40 2.98 -3.52
C TYR A 42 -7.33 1.87 -3.05
N ALA A 43 -7.34 1.56 -1.75
CA ALA A 43 -8.28 0.59 -1.20
C ALA A 43 -9.72 1.12 -1.23
N VAL A 44 -9.91 2.40 -0.95
CA VAL A 44 -11.22 3.05 -1.10
C VAL A 44 -11.70 2.97 -2.54
N ALA A 45 -10.82 3.26 -3.50
CA ALA A 45 -11.14 3.19 -4.92
C ALA A 45 -11.55 1.77 -5.34
N LEU A 46 -10.89 0.75 -4.81
CA LEU A 46 -11.22 -0.64 -5.11
C LEU A 46 -12.60 -1.03 -4.57
N HIS A 47 -12.89 -0.68 -3.33
CA HIS A 47 -14.06 -1.20 -2.62
C HIS A 47 -15.33 -0.42 -2.81
N GLY A 48 -15.26 0.84 -3.22
CA GLY A 48 -16.47 1.58 -3.24
C GLY A 48 -16.56 2.63 -4.31
N TYR A 49 -15.69 3.57 -4.27
CA TYR A 49 -15.85 4.77 -5.04
C TYR A 49 -14.54 5.16 -5.72
N PRO A 50 -14.42 4.93 -7.03
CA PRO A 50 -13.22 5.35 -7.76
C PRO A 50 -12.98 6.84 -7.59
N ARG A 51 -11.82 7.18 -7.05
CA ARG A 51 -11.39 8.57 -6.90
C ARG A 51 -9.91 8.68 -7.24
N TYR A 52 -9.51 9.87 -7.63
CA TYR A 52 -8.10 10.16 -7.87
C TYR A 52 -7.33 10.09 -6.55
N THR A 53 -6.21 9.38 -6.57
CA THR A 53 -5.30 9.33 -5.43
C THR A 53 -3.86 9.48 -5.94
N LYS A 54 -3.08 10.33 -5.27
CA LYS A 54 -1.72 10.68 -5.69
C LYS A 54 -0.71 9.64 -5.23
N ASP A 55 -0.92 9.08 -4.04
CA ASP A 55 0.05 8.25 -3.35
C ASP A 55 -0.55 6.88 -3.09
N ILE A 56 0.31 5.87 -3.07
CA ILE A 56 -0.12 4.53 -2.67
C ILE A 56 0.37 4.27 -1.25
N ASP A 57 -0.53 3.82 -0.38
CA ASP A 57 -0.23 3.47 1.00
C ASP A 57 -0.14 1.96 1.11
N ILE A 58 1.01 1.48 1.57
CA ILE A 58 1.30 0.05 1.71
C ILE A 58 1.61 -0.24 3.18
N TRP A 59 0.76 -1.04 3.80
CA TRP A 59 0.91 -1.48 5.18
C TRP A 59 1.60 -2.84 5.19
N VAL A 60 2.67 -2.98 5.97
CA VAL A 60 3.50 -4.18 5.99
C VAL A 60 3.45 -4.87 7.34
N GLU A 61 3.61 -6.20 7.33
CA GLU A 61 3.75 -6.98 8.56
C GLU A 61 5.03 -6.54 9.29
N MET A 62 4.90 -6.24 10.56
CA MET A 62 5.97 -5.68 11.39
C MET A 62 6.79 -6.79 12.06
N THR A 63 7.52 -7.55 11.24
CA THR A 63 8.41 -8.60 11.72
C THR A 63 9.79 -8.46 11.09
N SER A 64 10.81 -8.98 11.75
CA SER A 64 12.19 -9.00 11.25
C SER A 64 12.29 -9.73 9.92
N ALA A 65 11.66 -10.90 9.81
CA ALA A 65 11.65 -11.68 8.58
C ALA A 65 11.04 -10.91 7.41
N ASN A 66 9.91 -10.24 7.65
CA ASN A 66 9.27 -9.43 6.63
C ASN A 66 10.10 -8.20 6.28
N GLY A 67 10.72 -7.56 7.29
CA GLY A 67 11.61 -6.42 7.08
C GLY A 67 12.78 -6.75 6.16
N SER A 68 13.38 -7.93 6.32
CA SER A 68 14.44 -8.41 5.43
C SER A 68 13.96 -8.54 3.99
N LYS A 69 12.76 -9.07 3.79
CA LYS A 69 12.15 -9.20 2.46
C LYS A 69 11.84 -7.85 1.84
N ILE A 70 11.39 -6.90 2.65
CA ILE A 70 11.14 -5.52 2.19
C ILE A 70 12.42 -4.88 1.69
N LEU A 71 13.54 -5.05 2.41
CA LEU A 71 14.83 -4.52 1.99
C LEU A 71 15.25 -5.06 0.62
N LYS A 72 15.07 -6.36 0.39
CA LYS A 72 15.37 -6.97 -0.91
C LYS A 72 14.50 -6.37 -2.01
N ALA A 73 13.20 -6.20 -1.74
CA ALA A 73 12.28 -5.60 -2.70
C ALA A 73 12.68 -4.16 -3.04
N LEU A 74 13.03 -3.37 -2.02
CA LEU A 74 13.49 -2.00 -2.20
C LEU A 74 14.77 -1.94 -3.05
N THR A 75 15.73 -2.82 -2.79
CA THR A 75 16.96 -2.89 -3.56
C THR A 75 16.69 -3.22 -5.02
N GLN A 76 15.82 -4.19 -5.29
CA GLN A 76 15.45 -4.55 -6.65
C GLN A 76 14.72 -3.42 -7.39
N PHE A 77 13.95 -2.64 -6.67
CA PHE A 77 13.23 -1.50 -7.25
C PHE A 77 14.12 -0.27 -7.46
N GLY A 78 15.34 -0.28 -6.93
CA GLY A 78 16.32 0.80 -7.09
C GLY A 78 16.50 1.71 -5.87
N PHE A 79 15.92 1.34 -4.72
CA PHE A 79 16.00 2.13 -3.49
C PHE A 79 17.05 1.63 -2.50
N GLY A 80 17.99 0.79 -2.94
CA GLY A 80 18.97 0.17 -2.04
C GLY A 80 19.93 1.13 -1.34
N SER A 81 20.11 2.35 -1.86
CA SER A 81 21.06 3.33 -1.31
C SER A 81 20.44 4.28 -0.27
N LEU A 82 19.20 4.05 0.15
CA LEU A 82 18.50 4.98 1.07
C LEU A 82 18.91 4.87 2.54
N GLY A 83 19.75 3.90 2.88
CA GLY A 83 20.16 3.70 4.29
C GLY A 83 19.04 3.09 5.15
N VAL A 84 18.01 2.54 4.56
CA VAL A 84 16.91 1.89 5.28
C VAL A 84 17.39 0.58 5.86
N LYS A 85 17.01 0.30 7.10
CA LYS A 85 17.41 -0.90 7.83
C LYS A 85 16.21 -1.80 8.08
N GLU A 86 16.45 -3.10 8.25
CA GLU A 86 15.44 -4.07 8.64
C GLU A 86 14.67 -3.63 9.88
N SER A 87 15.39 -3.08 10.88
CA SER A 87 14.78 -2.61 12.12
C SER A 87 13.79 -1.46 11.93
N ASP A 88 13.85 -0.73 10.83
CA ASP A 88 12.89 0.33 10.53
C ASP A 88 11.48 -0.23 10.31
N PHE A 89 11.35 -1.50 9.97
CA PHE A 89 10.08 -2.17 9.73
C PHE A 89 9.61 -3.05 10.90
N THR A 90 10.32 -3.02 12.02
CA THR A 90 9.97 -3.82 13.21
C THR A 90 9.46 -2.99 14.37
N VAL A 91 9.32 -1.68 14.17
CA VAL A 91 8.89 -0.72 15.19
C VAL A 91 7.55 -0.12 14.78
N PRO A 92 6.59 0.02 15.71
CA PRO A 92 5.29 0.62 15.39
C PRO A 92 5.40 2.09 15.05
N ASN A 93 4.38 2.61 14.39
CA ASN A 93 4.21 4.03 14.05
C ASN A 93 5.34 4.59 13.16
N GLN A 94 5.84 3.78 12.25
CA GLN A 94 6.82 4.21 11.27
C GLN A 94 6.18 4.39 9.91
N MET A 95 6.62 5.41 9.18
CA MET A 95 6.24 5.65 7.80
C MET A 95 7.49 5.95 6.99
N LEU A 96 7.73 5.18 5.94
CA LEU A 96 8.78 5.44 4.96
C LEU A 96 8.14 5.99 3.69
N GLN A 97 8.53 7.19 3.29
CA GLN A 97 8.01 7.84 2.08
C GLN A 97 9.04 7.75 0.96
N LEU A 98 8.65 7.17 -0.17
CA LEU A 98 9.51 6.98 -1.33
C LEU A 98 8.99 7.79 -2.51
N GLY A 99 9.85 8.62 -3.09
CA GLY A 99 9.48 9.48 -4.22
C GLY A 99 8.82 10.77 -3.77
N HIS A 100 8.14 11.42 -4.71
CA HIS A 100 7.47 12.70 -4.52
C HIS A 100 6.04 12.65 -5.06
N PRO A 101 5.09 13.42 -4.49
CA PRO A 101 3.76 13.56 -5.10
C PRO A 101 3.84 14.19 -6.50
N PRO A 102 3.01 13.80 -7.47
CA PRO A 102 2.15 12.61 -7.43
C PRO A 102 2.95 11.34 -7.74
N GLY A 103 2.65 10.25 -7.07
CA GLY A 103 3.34 8.98 -7.30
C GLY A 103 4.22 8.54 -6.16
N ARG A 104 4.04 9.12 -4.97
CA ARG A 104 4.77 8.71 -3.77
C ARG A 104 4.25 7.37 -3.26
N ILE A 105 5.18 6.55 -2.79
CA ILE A 105 4.87 5.29 -2.09
C ILE A 105 5.10 5.51 -0.59
N ASP A 106 4.09 5.28 0.21
CA ASP A 106 4.17 5.36 1.66
C ASP A 106 4.09 3.95 2.25
N ILE A 107 5.14 3.52 2.95
CA ILE A 107 5.17 2.22 3.63
C ILE A 107 4.94 2.45 5.12
N LEU A 108 3.90 1.79 5.65
CA LEU A 108 3.44 1.96 7.03
C LEU A 108 3.65 0.67 7.82
N THR A 109 4.08 0.80 9.08
CA THR A 109 4.20 -0.37 9.97
C THR A 109 2.96 -0.60 10.82
N THR A 110 2.14 0.42 11.04
CA THR A 110 0.87 0.29 11.80
C THR A 110 -0.27 1.01 11.09
N LEU A 111 -1.48 0.55 11.35
CA LEU A 111 -2.69 1.16 10.84
C LEU A 111 -3.71 1.27 11.97
N PRO A 112 -4.26 2.47 12.26
CA PRO A 112 -5.19 2.63 13.38
C PRO A 112 -6.44 1.77 13.27
N GLY A 113 -6.86 1.21 14.40
CA GLY A 113 -8.13 0.51 14.54
C GLY A 113 -8.16 -0.94 14.08
N VAL A 114 -7.07 -1.45 13.52
CA VAL A 114 -7.00 -2.82 12.98
C VAL A 114 -5.64 -3.47 13.26
N GLU A 115 -5.62 -4.81 13.19
CA GLU A 115 -4.42 -5.62 13.37
C GLU A 115 -4.02 -6.28 12.06
N PHE A 116 -2.71 -6.29 11.75
CA PHE A 116 -2.22 -6.79 10.47
C PHE A 116 -2.59 -8.24 10.21
N SER A 117 -2.38 -9.13 11.17
CA SER A 117 -2.63 -10.57 10.99
C SER A 117 -4.08 -10.87 10.60
N GLU A 118 -5.02 -10.19 11.24
CA GLU A 118 -6.45 -10.35 10.95
C GLU A 118 -6.80 -9.81 9.56
N CYS A 119 -6.28 -8.64 9.23
CA CYS A 119 -6.52 -8.01 7.93
C CYS A 119 -5.89 -8.80 6.79
N TYR A 120 -4.69 -9.34 7.01
CA TYR A 120 -4.00 -10.14 6.00
C TYR A 120 -4.74 -11.44 5.71
N ALA A 121 -5.27 -12.09 6.73
CA ALA A 121 -6.09 -13.29 6.58
C ALA A 121 -7.37 -13.01 5.78
N ALA A 122 -7.95 -11.82 5.95
CA ALA A 122 -9.18 -11.40 5.26
C ALA A 122 -8.93 -10.63 3.96
N ARG A 123 -7.70 -10.54 3.51
CA ARG A 123 -7.32 -9.69 2.37
C ARG A 123 -8.08 -10.00 1.10
N THR A 124 -8.27 -8.97 0.29
CA THR A 124 -8.80 -9.07 -1.06
C THR A 124 -7.64 -8.99 -2.05
N THR A 125 -7.44 -10.03 -2.84
CA THR A 125 -6.39 -10.05 -3.86
C THR A 125 -7.02 -9.84 -5.22
N VAL A 126 -6.55 -8.83 -5.95
CA VAL A 126 -7.06 -8.47 -7.28
C VAL A 126 -5.88 -8.39 -8.25
N LYS A 127 -6.04 -8.95 -9.45
CA LYS A 127 -5.02 -8.79 -10.50
C LYS A 127 -5.19 -7.45 -11.19
N VAL A 128 -4.08 -6.70 -11.23
CA VAL A 128 -3.98 -5.41 -11.91
C VAL A 128 -2.95 -5.57 -13.02
N ASP A 129 -3.41 -5.60 -14.27
CA ASP A 129 -2.56 -5.90 -15.44
C ASP A 129 -1.70 -7.15 -15.25
N GLY A 130 -2.31 -8.20 -14.72
CA GLY A 130 -1.65 -9.48 -14.47
C GLY A 130 -0.85 -9.55 -13.17
N VAL A 131 -0.70 -8.47 -12.43
CA VAL A 131 0.02 -8.44 -11.14
C VAL A 131 -0.98 -8.62 -10.01
N PRO A 132 -0.84 -9.67 -9.17
CA PRO A 132 -1.69 -9.81 -7.99
C PRO A 132 -1.36 -8.71 -6.99
N VAL A 133 -2.39 -8.01 -6.52
CA VAL A 133 -2.24 -6.95 -5.53
C VAL A 133 -3.11 -7.28 -4.33
N ASN A 134 -2.50 -7.28 -3.14
CA ASN A 134 -3.20 -7.53 -1.89
C ASN A 134 -3.74 -6.23 -1.31
N PHE A 135 -5.05 -6.17 -1.14
CA PHE A 135 -5.74 -5.02 -0.54
C PHE A 135 -6.34 -5.40 0.80
N ILE A 136 -6.41 -4.42 1.68
CA ILE A 136 -7.23 -4.57 2.88
C ILE A 136 -8.69 -4.81 2.47
N ASP A 137 -9.39 -5.71 3.18
CA ASP A 137 -10.79 -5.99 2.91
C ASP A 137 -11.69 -4.83 3.33
N LEU A 138 -12.90 -4.81 2.81
CA LEU A 138 -13.84 -3.71 3.01
C LEU A 138 -14.18 -3.47 4.49
N GLU A 139 -14.44 -4.53 5.25
CA GLU A 139 -14.84 -4.39 6.66
C GLU A 139 -13.72 -3.78 7.49
N ASN A 140 -12.49 -4.26 7.33
CA ASN A 140 -11.34 -3.71 8.06
C ASN A 140 -10.97 -2.30 7.59
N LEU A 141 -11.16 -2.01 6.30
CA LEU A 141 -10.98 -0.66 5.79
C LEU A 141 -11.95 0.32 6.47
N ARG A 142 -13.20 -0.07 6.65
CA ARG A 142 -14.19 0.73 7.39
C ARG A 142 -13.75 0.97 8.84
N LYS A 143 -13.29 -0.08 9.52
CA LYS A 143 -12.77 0.05 10.89
C LYS A 143 -11.62 1.03 10.98
N ASN A 144 -10.70 0.95 10.03
CA ASN A 144 -9.56 1.86 9.96
C ASN A 144 -10.02 3.31 9.74
N LYS A 145 -10.88 3.55 8.77
CA LYS A 145 -11.38 4.90 8.46
C LYS A 145 -12.12 5.51 9.65
N LYS A 146 -12.91 4.71 10.34
CA LYS A 146 -13.62 5.15 11.54
C LYS A 146 -12.65 5.51 12.66
N ALA A 147 -11.60 4.72 12.85
CA ALA A 147 -10.60 4.96 13.88
C ALA A 147 -9.79 6.24 13.64
N THR A 148 -9.46 6.54 12.39
CA THR A 148 -8.73 7.77 12.05
C THR A 148 -9.60 9.02 12.14
N GLY A 149 -10.85 8.94 11.71
CA GLY A 149 -11.86 9.98 11.96
C GLY A 149 -11.63 11.35 11.32
N ARG A 150 -10.71 11.48 10.37
CA ARG A 150 -10.50 12.73 9.64
C ARG A 150 -11.68 13.00 8.70
N HIS A 151 -11.85 14.25 8.26
CA HIS A 151 -12.94 14.61 7.33
C HIS A 151 -12.94 13.72 6.08
N GLN A 152 -11.78 13.50 5.49
CA GLN A 152 -11.66 12.63 4.32
C GLN A 152 -12.04 11.20 4.65
N ASP A 153 -11.68 10.70 5.82
CA ASP A 153 -12.00 9.33 6.27
C ASP A 153 -13.50 9.15 6.46
N LEU A 154 -14.17 10.14 7.02
CA LEU A 154 -15.62 10.11 7.21
C LEU A 154 -16.36 10.16 5.87
N ALA A 155 -15.87 10.97 4.94
CA ALA A 155 -16.41 11.02 3.57
C ALA A 155 -16.20 9.68 2.86
N ASP A 156 -15.03 9.06 3.01
CA ASP A 156 -14.74 7.74 2.45
C ASP A 156 -15.70 6.69 3.01
N LEU A 157 -16.00 6.73 4.32
CA LEU A 157 -16.97 5.81 4.94
C LEU A 157 -18.36 5.91 4.31
N GLU A 158 -18.83 7.10 4.04
CA GLU A 158 -20.13 7.30 3.39
C GLU A 158 -20.16 6.64 2.00
N ASN A 159 -19.06 6.66 1.28
CA ASN A 159 -18.95 6.09 -0.05
C ASN A 159 -18.71 4.58 -0.06
N LEU A 160 -18.39 3.99 1.10
CA LEU A 160 -18.10 2.55 1.23
C LEU A 160 -19.30 1.71 1.71
N GLU A 161 -20.43 2.32 1.90
CA GLU A 161 -21.65 1.62 2.34
C GLU A 161 -22.35 0.82 1.24
#